data_dbe4903985890b0db9560d5176013948
#
_entry.id   dbe4903985890b0db9560d5176013948
#
_cell.length_a   1.000
_cell.length_b   1.000
_cell.length_c   1.000
_cell.angle_alpha   90.00
_cell.angle_beta   90.00
_cell.angle_gamma   90.00
#
_symmetry.space_group_name_H-M   'P 1'
#
loop_
_entity.id
_entity.type
_entity.pdbx_description
1 polymer ?
#
loop_
_entity_poly.entity_id
_entity_poly.type
_entity_poly.pdbx_seq_one_letter_code
_entity_poly.pdbx_strand_id
1 'polypeptide(L)'
;MRTSNSFNSRRRRLLGGIAGAIAAASAPRATLRLLGQAPSGGEAALDHDRVAATLKPLFGCDDPAVWRLVVDAYTDCVLGKIRPPDPPLAHSWIVPGGGYYAQWLWDTMFVLDLLSILPGQQETIRGVFQNYWDFQQRWNQVKPAFMHGMIANFMAPFDAPEIRSGKDWETFPAYSQAPLLAWGMERVYERNHDTELLRSGLQHLEDFHEWYWRERDVTGCGLIGVGSYSGDVQHARYETYDREVDLDGLNMTPHPGRNAGPDNGAWYGDILIPANTAYLLTSELSLVRMATILGDHSMAKRRRMRYSRGAAAMRAHMWSQQLGCFLSVHRDTLAQIHDPTVGSFMPLLAHVPTSTQAAAMASTLTRPEWATPLPVPTVASTNSNYVPSEFWRGDVWPAPNYQVAKGLANYGLRAQAARIANLAVANALKVGISERYDSQSGAPLGVKGLGMSATIITMMLDQLTSRYELRVLALAAAAAQDHALIGQPKTG
;
A
#
# COMPACT_ATOMS: atom_id res chain seq x y z
N MET A 1 -36.64 24.95 -17.29
CA MET A 1 -36.22 24.27 -16.07
C MET A 1 -36.61 22.81 -16.12
N ARG A 2 -35.81 21.95 -16.66
CA ARG A 2 -35.83 20.47 -16.58
C ARG A 2 -34.86 19.92 -17.65
N THR A 3 -33.55 19.91 -17.36
CA THR A 3 -32.57 19.09 -18.13
C THR A 3 -31.25 19.06 -17.35
N SER A 4 -31.15 18.28 -16.28
CA SER A 4 -29.84 17.99 -15.64
C SER A 4 -29.68 16.59 -15.00
N ASN A 5 -30.66 15.68 -15.17
CA ASN A 5 -30.60 14.38 -14.50
C ASN A 5 -30.26 13.17 -15.40
N SER A 6 -29.97 13.34 -16.68
CA SER A 6 -29.67 12.20 -17.57
C SER A 6 -28.17 11.93 -17.77
N PHE A 7 -27.30 12.85 -17.38
CA PHE A 7 -25.86 12.70 -17.58
C PHE A 7 -25.17 11.84 -16.49
N ASN A 8 -25.69 11.88 -15.27
CA ASN A 8 -25.11 11.12 -14.14
C ASN A 8 -25.43 9.61 -14.16
N SER A 9 -26.56 9.21 -14.76
CA SER A 9 -26.93 7.78 -14.79
C SER A 9 -26.14 6.96 -15.81
N ARG A 10 -25.64 7.58 -16.88
CA ARG A 10 -24.77 6.90 -17.87
C ARG A 10 -23.32 6.76 -17.38
N ARG A 11 -22.81 7.70 -16.58
CA ARG A 11 -21.49 7.60 -15.96
C ARG A 11 -21.41 6.46 -14.92
N ARG A 12 -22.46 6.26 -14.12
CA ARG A 12 -22.52 5.17 -13.13
C ARG A 12 -22.48 3.77 -13.77
N ARG A 13 -23.03 3.58 -14.97
CA ARG A 13 -23.02 2.29 -15.67
C ARG A 13 -21.69 1.96 -16.37
N LEU A 14 -20.89 2.96 -16.74
CA LEU A 14 -19.57 2.75 -17.35
C LEU A 14 -18.49 2.46 -16.30
N LEU A 15 -18.57 3.04 -15.10
CA LEU A 15 -17.60 2.82 -14.02
C LEU A 15 -17.81 1.47 -13.32
N GLY A 16 -19.05 0.99 -13.20
CA GLY A 16 -19.33 -0.36 -12.70
C GLY A 16 -18.90 -1.49 -13.65
N GLY A 17 -18.76 -1.20 -14.95
CA GLY A 17 -18.37 -2.19 -15.96
C GLY A 17 -16.88 -2.53 -15.99
N ILE A 18 -16.00 -1.63 -15.56
CA ILE A 18 -14.54 -1.84 -15.63
C ILE A 18 -14.00 -2.50 -14.36
N ALA A 19 -14.50 -2.13 -13.19
CA ALA A 19 -14.17 -2.85 -11.94
C ALA A 19 -14.79 -4.26 -11.90
N GLY A 20 -16.00 -4.44 -12.48
CA GLY A 20 -16.66 -5.75 -12.60
C GLY A 20 -16.08 -6.65 -13.70
N ALA A 21 -15.46 -6.08 -14.75
CA ALA A 21 -14.88 -6.87 -15.84
C ALA A 21 -13.55 -7.55 -15.46
N ILE A 22 -12.83 -7.04 -14.46
CA ILE A 22 -11.64 -7.71 -13.91
C ILE A 22 -12.02 -8.87 -12.97
N ALA A 23 -13.19 -8.82 -12.35
CA ALA A 23 -13.66 -9.87 -11.44
C ALA A 23 -14.53 -10.97 -12.09
N ALA A 24 -14.99 -10.79 -13.34
CA ALA A 24 -16.02 -11.65 -13.96
C ALA A 24 -15.66 -12.19 -15.34
N ALA A 25 -14.39 -12.16 -15.78
CA ALA A 25 -13.96 -12.92 -16.94
C ALA A 25 -13.82 -14.40 -16.56
N SER A 26 -14.96 -15.11 -16.50
CA SER A 26 -14.99 -16.56 -16.58
C SER A 26 -14.55 -16.99 -18.00
N ALA A 27 -13.25 -17.18 -18.19
CA ALA A 27 -12.70 -17.80 -19.39
C ALA A 27 -13.19 -19.25 -19.48
N PRO A 28 -13.45 -19.77 -20.70
CA PRO A 28 -13.85 -21.17 -20.89
C PRO A 28 -12.76 -22.09 -20.32
N ARG A 29 -13.18 -23.17 -19.66
CA ARG A 29 -12.32 -24.17 -19.00
C ARG A 29 -11.15 -24.74 -19.83
N ALA A 30 -11.05 -24.46 -21.11
CA ALA A 30 -9.99 -24.94 -21.99
C ALA A 30 -8.67 -24.13 -21.92
N THR A 31 -8.70 -22.87 -21.49
CA THR A 31 -7.50 -22.00 -21.45
C THR A 31 -6.80 -22.03 -20.07
N LEU A 32 -7.46 -22.55 -19.03
CA LEU A 32 -6.87 -22.66 -17.69
C LEU A 32 -5.80 -23.76 -17.55
N ARG A 33 -5.60 -24.62 -18.56
CA ARG A 33 -4.59 -25.70 -18.48
C ARG A 33 -3.17 -25.24 -18.85
N LEU A 34 -2.98 -24.06 -19.44
CA LEU A 34 -1.65 -23.54 -19.82
C LEU A 34 -1.00 -22.59 -18.83
N LEU A 35 -1.76 -22.07 -17.86
CA LEU A 35 -1.23 -21.19 -16.81
C LEU A 35 -0.89 -21.91 -15.50
N GLY A 36 -1.03 -23.23 -15.45
CA GLY A 36 -0.87 -24.06 -14.24
C GLY A 36 0.31 -25.03 -14.23
N GLN A 37 1.21 -24.99 -15.22
CA GLN A 37 2.45 -25.78 -15.15
C GLN A 37 3.61 -24.85 -14.81
N ALA A 38 3.97 -24.82 -13.51
CA ALA A 38 5.28 -24.38 -13.08
C ALA A 38 6.36 -25.16 -13.88
N PRO A 39 7.44 -24.50 -14.34
CA PRO A 39 8.52 -25.21 -14.99
C PRO A 39 9.11 -26.20 -14.02
N SER A 40 9.21 -27.45 -14.44
CA SER A 40 9.90 -28.55 -13.73
C SER A 40 11.40 -28.31 -13.79
N GLY A 41 11.90 -27.47 -12.91
CA GLY A 41 13.33 -27.22 -12.71
C GLY A 41 13.53 -26.85 -11.26
N GLY A 42 13.93 -27.83 -10.44
CA GLY A 42 14.61 -27.69 -9.15
C GLY A 42 14.08 -26.65 -8.15
N GLU A 43 12.77 -26.48 -8.01
CA GLU A 43 12.21 -25.81 -6.82
C GLU A 43 12.51 -26.72 -5.64
N ALA A 44 13.44 -26.27 -4.77
CA ALA A 44 13.50 -26.79 -3.42
C ALA A 44 12.10 -26.64 -2.84
N ALA A 45 11.40 -27.75 -2.63
CA ALA A 45 10.10 -27.78 -1.98
C ALA A 45 10.18 -26.84 -0.78
N LEU A 46 9.22 -25.90 -0.68
CA LEU A 46 9.13 -24.97 0.43
C LEU A 46 9.31 -25.79 1.71
N ASP A 47 10.48 -25.67 2.34
CA ASP A 47 10.78 -26.36 3.57
C ASP A 47 9.98 -25.69 4.69
N HIS A 48 8.72 -26.11 4.81
CA HIS A 48 7.79 -25.60 5.82
C HIS A 48 8.38 -25.70 7.22
N ASP A 49 9.17 -26.74 7.48
CA ASP A 49 9.81 -26.95 8.79
C ASP A 49 10.90 -25.91 9.03
N ARG A 50 11.68 -25.58 8.01
CA ARG A 50 12.70 -24.52 8.08
C ARG A 50 12.10 -23.13 8.23
N VAL A 51 11.03 -22.83 7.49
CA VAL A 51 10.26 -21.58 7.65
C VAL A 51 9.71 -21.50 9.07
N ALA A 52 9.08 -22.57 9.53
CA ALA A 52 8.54 -22.69 10.88
C ALA A 52 9.61 -22.49 11.95
N ALA A 53 10.75 -23.15 11.83
CA ALA A 53 11.86 -23.05 12.80
C ALA A 53 12.42 -21.61 12.87
N THR A 54 12.49 -20.90 11.75
CA THR A 54 12.95 -19.49 11.69
C THR A 54 11.95 -18.55 12.35
N LEU A 55 10.67 -18.76 12.13
CA LEU A 55 9.62 -17.82 12.55
C LEU A 55 9.19 -18.02 14.00
N LYS A 56 9.17 -19.26 14.49
CA LYS A 56 8.65 -19.60 15.82
C LYS A 56 9.23 -18.77 16.97
N PRO A 57 10.55 -18.50 17.03
CA PRO A 57 11.14 -17.67 18.09
C PRO A 57 10.67 -16.21 18.05
N LEU A 58 10.31 -15.69 16.86
CA LEU A 58 9.97 -14.28 16.64
C LEU A 58 8.56 -13.95 17.15
N PHE A 59 7.63 -14.88 17.00
CA PHE A 59 6.24 -14.66 17.39
C PHE A 59 5.97 -14.90 18.87
N GLY A 60 6.75 -15.74 19.53
CA GLY A 60 6.63 -16.04 20.96
C GLY A 60 5.24 -16.55 21.38
N CYS A 61 4.52 -17.18 20.44
CA CYS A 61 3.20 -17.76 20.64
C CYS A 61 3.21 -19.20 20.12
N ASP A 62 2.80 -20.14 20.98
CA ASP A 62 2.72 -21.58 20.63
C ASP A 62 1.28 -22.00 20.27
N ASP A 63 0.34 -21.04 20.17
CA ASP A 63 -1.04 -21.36 19.83
C ASP A 63 -1.15 -21.90 18.40
N PRO A 64 -1.75 -23.09 18.20
CA PRO A 64 -1.81 -23.74 16.89
C PRO A 64 -2.56 -22.92 15.82
N ALA A 65 -3.59 -22.14 16.18
CA ALA A 65 -4.35 -21.35 15.24
C ALA A 65 -3.55 -20.12 14.76
N VAL A 66 -2.88 -19.43 15.69
CA VAL A 66 -1.98 -18.31 15.36
C VAL A 66 -0.83 -18.83 14.49
N TRP A 67 -0.26 -19.99 14.86
CA TRP A 67 0.83 -20.57 14.11
C TRP A 67 0.42 -20.97 12.68
N ARG A 68 -0.75 -21.55 12.50
CA ARG A 68 -1.32 -21.84 11.18
C ARG A 68 -1.46 -20.57 10.35
N LEU A 69 -2.02 -19.50 10.93
CA LEU A 69 -2.16 -18.20 10.23
C LEU A 69 -0.81 -17.67 9.76
N VAL A 70 0.24 -17.79 10.57
CA VAL A 70 1.61 -17.36 10.20
C VAL A 70 2.14 -18.18 9.03
N VAL A 71 2.03 -19.51 9.09
CA VAL A 71 2.51 -20.42 8.03
C VAL A 71 1.74 -20.14 6.71
N ASP A 72 0.42 -20.05 6.77
CA ASP A 72 -0.42 -19.75 5.60
C ASP A 72 -0.03 -18.40 4.99
N ALA A 73 0.21 -17.37 5.81
CA ALA A 73 0.64 -16.06 5.33
C ALA A 73 1.99 -16.13 4.61
N TYR A 74 2.97 -16.82 5.19
CA TYR A 74 4.27 -16.95 4.55
C TYR A 74 4.22 -17.79 3.28
N THR A 75 3.42 -18.86 3.25
CA THR A 75 3.24 -19.69 2.07
C THR A 75 2.53 -18.94 0.95
N ASP A 76 1.35 -18.39 1.27
CA ASP A 76 0.44 -17.85 0.24
C ASP A 76 0.71 -16.39 -0.10
N CYS A 77 1.07 -15.55 0.90
CA CYS A 77 1.18 -14.10 0.71
C CYS A 77 2.62 -13.62 0.52
N VAL A 78 3.63 -14.43 0.84
CA VAL A 78 5.05 -14.05 0.71
C VAL A 78 5.74 -14.91 -0.34
N LEU A 79 6.03 -16.17 -0.02
CA LEU A 79 6.79 -17.06 -0.90
C LEU A 79 6.04 -17.39 -2.19
N GLY A 80 4.75 -17.63 -2.11
CA GLY A 80 3.88 -17.86 -3.28
C GLY A 80 3.74 -16.67 -4.22
N LYS A 81 4.28 -15.50 -3.86
CA LYS A 81 4.24 -14.29 -4.69
C LYS A 81 5.51 -14.05 -5.51
N ILE A 82 6.58 -14.78 -5.23
CA ILE A 82 7.85 -14.66 -5.95
C ILE A 82 7.70 -15.27 -7.35
N ARG A 83 8.21 -14.61 -8.34
CA ARG A 83 8.24 -15.04 -9.75
C ARG A 83 9.68 -15.05 -10.25
N PRO A 84 10.04 -15.99 -11.14
CA PRO A 84 11.33 -15.99 -11.81
C PRO A 84 11.47 -14.79 -12.75
N PRO A 85 12.69 -14.46 -13.19
CA PRO A 85 12.91 -13.45 -14.23
C PRO A 85 12.05 -13.72 -15.47
N ASP A 86 11.45 -12.64 -16.00
CA ASP A 86 10.64 -12.66 -17.21
C ASP A 86 10.73 -11.28 -17.90
N PRO A 87 11.24 -11.21 -19.14
CA PRO A 87 11.52 -9.93 -19.80
C PRO A 87 10.34 -8.96 -19.81
N PRO A 88 10.58 -7.66 -19.46
CA PRO A 88 11.88 -7.02 -19.29
C PRO A 88 12.45 -7.13 -17.87
N LEU A 89 11.75 -7.79 -16.94
CA LEU A 89 12.21 -7.99 -15.57
C LEU A 89 13.35 -9.02 -15.56
N ALA A 90 14.58 -8.54 -15.50
CA ALA A 90 15.77 -9.39 -15.57
C ALA A 90 16.05 -10.16 -14.28
N HIS A 91 15.34 -9.85 -13.20
CA HIS A 91 15.52 -10.42 -11.88
C HIS A 91 14.21 -11.02 -11.37
N SER A 92 14.29 -11.79 -10.27
CA SER A 92 13.08 -12.22 -9.56
C SER A 92 12.20 -11.03 -9.21
N TRP A 93 10.90 -11.21 -9.25
CA TRP A 93 9.92 -10.18 -9.00
C TRP A 93 8.74 -10.70 -8.16
N ILE A 94 7.90 -9.79 -7.68
CA ILE A 94 6.81 -10.10 -6.75
C ILE A 94 5.49 -9.63 -7.32
N VAL A 95 4.47 -10.53 -7.29
CA VAL A 95 3.09 -10.19 -7.62
C VAL A 95 2.25 -10.04 -6.35
N PRO A 96 1.26 -9.14 -6.29
CA PRO A 96 0.31 -9.11 -5.17
C PRO A 96 -0.54 -10.39 -5.09
N GLY A 97 -0.98 -10.91 -6.22
CA GLY A 97 -1.83 -12.10 -6.33
C GLY A 97 -3.16 -11.85 -7.05
N GLY A 98 -3.97 -12.88 -7.22
CA GLY A 98 -5.22 -12.78 -7.96
C GLY A 98 -5.01 -12.39 -9.41
N GLY A 99 -5.72 -11.36 -9.89
CA GLY A 99 -5.59 -10.80 -11.24
C GLY A 99 -4.47 -9.74 -11.38
N TYR A 100 -3.74 -9.42 -10.31
CA TYR A 100 -2.65 -8.44 -10.34
C TYR A 100 -1.35 -9.11 -10.76
N TYR A 101 -1.07 -9.17 -12.06
CA TYR A 101 0.11 -9.85 -12.61
C TYR A 101 1.26 -8.88 -12.92
N ALA A 102 1.67 -8.09 -11.93
CA ALA A 102 2.75 -7.12 -12.03
C ALA A 102 3.48 -6.93 -10.70
N GLN A 103 4.70 -6.40 -10.74
CA GLN A 103 5.42 -5.92 -9.55
C GLN A 103 4.92 -4.51 -9.23
N TRP A 104 3.94 -4.41 -8.33
CA TRP A 104 3.36 -3.15 -7.89
C TRP A 104 4.25 -2.50 -6.85
N LEU A 105 4.47 -1.19 -6.96
CA LEU A 105 5.49 -0.47 -6.18
C LEU A 105 5.25 -0.58 -4.67
N TRP A 106 4.10 -0.14 -4.17
CA TRP A 106 3.87 -0.13 -2.72
C TRP A 106 3.54 -1.50 -2.14
N ASP A 107 2.78 -2.34 -2.88
CA ASP A 107 2.44 -3.72 -2.48
C ASP A 107 3.68 -4.56 -2.18
N THR A 108 4.67 -4.44 -3.06
CA THR A 108 5.93 -5.18 -2.99
C THR A 108 6.67 -4.89 -1.68
N MET A 109 6.61 -3.66 -1.17
CA MET A 109 7.33 -3.28 0.05
C MET A 109 6.86 -4.05 1.29
N PHE A 110 5.57 -4.33 1.40
CA PHE A 110 5.03 -5.11 2.51
C PHE A 110 5.43 -6.60 2.44
N VAL A 111 5.53 -7.13 1.23
CA VAL A 111 6.00 -8.52 1.03
C VAL A 111 7.48 -8.63 1.33
N LEU A 112 8.30 -7.66 0.89
CA LEU A 112 9.75 -7.64 1.13
C LEU A 112 10.11 -7.52 2.61
N ASP A 113 9.35 -6.75 3.41
CA ASP A 113 9.54 -6.67 4.87
C ASP A 113 9.48 -8.07 5.51
N LEU A 114 8.49 -8.88 5.15
CA LEU A 114 8.34 -10.24 5.66
C LEU A 114 9.34 -11.22 5.05
N LEU A 115 9.61 -11.12 3.75
CA LEU A 115 10.57 -11.97 3.05
C LEU A 115 11.98 -11.81 3.63
N SER A 116 12.34 -10.59 4.06
CA SER A 116 13.68 -10.29 4.58
C SER A 116 14.04 -10.96 5.90
N ILE A 117 13.05 -11.54 6.59
CA ILE A 117 13.23 -12.31 7.82
C ILE A 117 13.73 -13.72 7.51
N LEU A 118 13.41 -14.24 6.34
CA LEU A 118 13.79 -15.59 5.95
C LEU A 118 15.25 -15.65 5.47
N PRO A 119 16.04 -16.62 5.96
CA PRO A 119 17.42 -16.77 5.52
C PRO A 119 17.49 -17.20 4.05
N GLY A 120 18.52 -16.73 3.34
CA GLY A 120 18.78 -17.09 1.95
C GLY A 120 17.95 -16.33 0.91
N GLN A 121 17.23 -15.27 1.31
CA GLN A 121 16.39 -14.48 0.40
C GLN A 121 17.08 -13.19 -0.11
N GLN A 122 18.33 -12.95 0.24
CA GLN A 122 19.05 -11.71 -0.08
C GLN A 122 19.10 -11.44 -1.59
N GLU A 123 19.43 -12.45 -2.40
CA GLU A 123 19.49 -12.29 -3.86
C GLU A 123 18.11 -11.99 -4.46
N THR A 124 17.07 -12.68 -4.01
CA THR A 124 15.69 -12.41 -4.44
C THR A 124 15.30 -10.96 -4.13
N ILE A 125 15.56 -10.51 -2.90
CA ILE A 125 15.24 -9.16 -2.45
C ILE A 125 16.01 -8.11 -3.26
N ARG A 126 17.32 -8.29 -3.44
CA ARG A 126 18.15 -7.39 -4.26
C ARG A 126 17.67 -7.36 -5.71
N GLY A 127 17.30 -8.51 -6.28
CA GLY A 127 16.77 -8.61 -7.64
C GLY A 127 15.45 -7.84 -7.81
N VAL A 128 14.54 -7.95 -6.84
CA VAL A 128 13.27 -7.20 -6.85
C VAL A 128 13.52 -5.69 -6.86
N PHE A 129 14.46 -5.19 -6.06
CA PHE A 129 14.84 -3.77 -6.08
C PHE A 129 15.57 -3.41 -7.39
N GLN A 130 16.44 -4.29 -7.91
CA GLN A 130 17.16 -4.05 -9.15
C GLN A 130 16.21 -3.83 -10.34
N ASN A 131 15.07 -4.52 -10.41
CA ASN A 131 14.07 -4.28 -11.43
C ASN A 131 13.56 -2.81 -11.41
N TYR A 132 13.43 -2.17 -10.23
CA TYR A 132 13.09 -0.74 -10.14
C TYR A 132 14.20 0.17 -10.65
N TRP A 133 15.47 -0.19 -10.37
CA TRP A 133 16.63 0.59 -10.84
C TRP A 133 16.81 0.47 -12.35
N ASP A 134 16.66 -0.72 -12.91
CA ASP A 134 16.73 -0.98 -14.36
C ASP A 134 15.63 -0.19 -15.08
N PHE A 135 14.40 -0.19 -14.55
CA PHE A 135 13.32 0.64 -15.06
C PHE A 135 13.70 2.13 -15.04
N GLN A 136 14.10 2.66 -13.89
CA GLN A 136 14.43 4.08 -13.73
C GLN A 136 15.55 4.52 -14.68
N GLN A 137 16.60 3.70 -14.80
CA GLN A 137 17.70 3.98 -15.74
C GLN A 137 17.22 4.02 -17.19
N ARG A 138 16.44 3.03 -17.60
CA ARG A 138 15.88 2.97 -18.97
C ARG A 138 14.91 4.11 -19.24
N TRP A 139 14.05 4.42 -18.27
CA TRP A 139 13.13 5.54 -18.33
C TRP A 139 13.86 6.87 -18.53
N ASN A 140 14.92 7.10 -17.81
CA ASN A 140 15.75 8.31 -17.93
C ASN A 140 16.45 8.42 -19.31
N GLN A 141 16.70 7.30 -19.98
CA GLN A 141 17.29 7.30 -21.34
C GLN A 141 16.29 7.67 -22.44
N VAL A 142 15.01 7.29 -22.28
CA VAL A 142 14.00 7.39 -23.35
C VAL A 142 13.01 8.55 -23.13
N LYS A 143 12.89 9.07 -21.90
CA LYS A 143 11.93 10.14 -21.57
C LYS A 143 12.62 11.50 -21.40
N PRO A 144 11.85 12.61 -21.53
CA PRO A 144 12.37 13.97 -21.31
C PRO A 144 12.88 14.16 -19.88
N ALA A 145 13.86 15.07 -19.69
CA ALA A 145 14.53 15.31 -18.41
C ALA A 145 13.57 15.60 -17.24
N PHE A 146 12.43 16.25 -17.46
CA PHE A 146 11.47 16.51 -16.39
C PHE A 146 10.81 15.25 -15.84
N MET A 147 10.81 14.14 -16.61
CA MET A 147 10.30 12.85 -16.15
C MET A 147 11.38 11.97 -15.49
N HIS A 148 12.65 12.39 -15.53
CA HIS A 148 13.74 11.58 -14.98
C HIS A 148 13.61 11.41 -13.47
N GLY A 149 13.96 10.23 -13.00
CA GLY A 149 13.85 9.80 -11.59
C GLY A 149 12.56 9.05 -11.27
N MET A 150 11.53 9.13 -12.13
CA MET A 150 10.28 8.41 -11.90
C MET A 150 10.49 6.90 -11.87
N ILE A 151 9.72 6.24 -11.00
CA ILE A 151 9.50 4.79 -11.01
C ILE A 151 8.01 4.56 -11.21
N ALA A 152 7.67 3.67 -12.16
CA ALA A 152 6.29 3.40 -12.52
C ALA A 152 5.51 2.77 -11.36
N ASN A 153 4.20 2.96 -11.37
CA ASN A 153 3.25 2.34 -10.46
C ASN A 153 3.44 0.81 -10.39
N PHE A 154 3.60 0.18 -11.54
CA PHE A 154 3.90 -1.25 -11.65
C PHE A 154 4.82 -1.56 -12.83
N MET A 155 5.46 -2.73 -12.76
CA MET A 155 6.26 -3.31 -13.84
C MET A 155 5.86 -4.78 -14.01
N ALA A 156 5.78 -5.23 -15.27
CA ALA A 156 5.35 -6.58 -15.59
C ALA A 156 6.10 -7.11 -16.84
N PRO A 157 6.06 -8.41 -17.13
CA PRO A 157 6.45 -8.93 -18.44
C PRO A 157 5.72 -8.21 -19.58
N PHE A 158 6.39 -8.04 -20.74
CA PHE A 158 5.82 -7.27 -21.85
C PHE A 158 4.50 -7.83 -22.41
N ASP A 159 4.25 -9.12 -22.25
CA ASP A 159 3.01 -9.78 -22.67
C ASP A 159 1.95 -9.88 -21.55
N ALA A 160 2.25 -9.37 -20.36
CA ALA A 160 1.30 -9.38 -19.25
C ALA A 160 0.04 -8.56 -19.59
N PRO A 161 -1.14 -8.95 -19.05
CA PRO A 161 -2.41 -8.25 -19.30
C PRO A 161 -2.37 -6.76 -18.94
N GLU A 162 -1.61 -6.38 -17.93
CA GLU A 162 -1.43 -4.99 -17.51
C GLU A 162 -0.70 -4.14 -18.53
N ILE A 163 0.22 -4.73 -19.31
CA ILE A 163 0.99 -4.05 -20.38
C ILE A 163 0.26 -4.10 -21.73
N ARG A 164 -0.69 -5.02 -21.89
CA ARG A 164 -1.49 -5.16 -23.12
C ARG A 164 -0.66 -5.26 -24.40
N SER A 165 0.27 -6.20 -24.43
CA SER A 165 1.15 -6.45 -25.57
C SER A 165 2.19 -5.34 -25.81
N GLY A 166 2.66 -4.71 -24.74
CA GLY A 166 3.79 -3.80 -24.77
C GLY A 166 5.05 -4.48 -25.32
N LYS A 167 5.94 -3.70 -25.94
CA LYS A 167 7.15 -4.23 -26.57
C LYS A 167 8.43 -3.58 -26.05
N ASP A 168 8.30 -2.55 -25.24
CA ASP A 168 9.43 -1.75 -24.74
C ASP A 168 9.11 -1.08 -23.39
N TRP A 169 10.12 -0.46 -22.81
CA TRP A 169 10.01 0.24 -21.53
C TRP A 169 9.09 1.47 -21.56
N GLU A 170 8.70 1.95 -22.73
CA GLU A 170 7.79 3.10 -22.87
C GLU A 170 6.32 2.71 -22.66
N THR A 171 6.01 1.40 -22.66
CA THR A 171 4.66 0.88 -22.46
C THR A 171 4.26 0.80 -20.99
N PHE A 172 5.20 1.00 -20.06
CA PHE A 172 4.89 1.06 -18.64
C PHE A 172 4.10 2.32 -18.26
N PRO A 173 3.35 2.29 -17.15
CA PRO A 173 2.54 3.43 -16.73
C PRO A 173 3.35 4.71 -16.60
N ALA A 174 2.84 5.79 -17.19
CA ALA A 174 3.42 7.12 -17.09
C ALA A 174 2.96 7.88 -15.82
N TYR A 175 2.81 7.17 -14.73
CA TYR A 175 2.47 7.62 -13.39
C TYR A 175 3.10 6.68 -12.36
N SER A 176 3.24 7.14 -11.13
CA SER A 176 3.82 6.37 -10.04
C SER A 176 2.74 5.84 -9.08
N GLN A 177 3.12 5.43 -7.89
CA GLN A 177 2.26 4.98 -6.80
C GLN A 177 2.75 5.59 -5.49
N ALA A 178 2.04 5.36 -4.39
CA ALA A 178 2.42 5.83 -3.05
C ALA A 178 3.93 5.62 -2.78
N PRO A 179 4.69 6.69 -2.45
CA PRO A 179 6.17 6.67 -2.45
C PRO A 179 6.75 5.99 -1.19
N LEU A 180 6.54 4.69 -1.07
CA LEU A 180 6.99 3.87 0.07
C LEU A 180 8.28 3.07 -0.20
N LEU A 181 8.92 3.25 -1.36
CA LEU A 181 10.07 2.43 -1.77
C LEU A 181 11.27 2.56 -0.80
N ALA A 182 11.60 3.80 -0.38
CA ALA A 182 12.68 4.02 0.58
C ALA A 182 12.33 3.50 1.98
N TRP A 183 11.08 3.64 2.40
CA TRP A 183 10.61 3.04 3.65
C TRP A 183 10.69 1.50 3.61
N GLY A 184 10.27 0.88 2.51
CA GLY A 184 10.36 -0.57 2.34
C GLY A 184 11.80 -1.08 2.38
N MET A 185 12.74 -0.37 1.72
CA MET A 185 14.16 -0.73 1.77
C MET A 185 14.75 -0.61 3.18
N GLU A 186 14.38 0.43 3.93
CA GLU A 186 14.80 0.56 5.32
C GLU A 186 14.23 -0.59 6.18
N ARG A 187 12.96 -0.97 6.00
CA ARG A 187 12.34 -2.10 6.70
C ARG A 187 13.09 -3.41 6.44
N VAL A 188 13.47 -3.66 5.18
CA VAL A 188 14.31 -4.80 4.81
C VAL A 188 15.64 -4.76 5.55
N TYR A 189 16.31 -3.59 5.56
CA TYR A 189 17.57 -3.42 6.26
C TYR A 189 17.44 -3.65 7.79
N GLU A 190 16.38 -3.16 8.41
CA GLU A 190 16.10 -3.39 9.84
C GLU A 190 16.01 -4.89 10.19
N ARG A 191 15.59 -5.74 9.24
CA ARG A 191 15.45 -7.19 9.42
C ARG A 191 16.74 -7.97 9.16
N ASN A 192 17.48 -7.62 8.10
CA ASN A 192 18.58 -8.44 7.61
C ASN A 192 19.96 -7.76 7.60
N HIS A 193 20.03 -6.45 7.88
CA HIS A 193 21.24 -5.65 7.91
C HIS A 193 22.07 -5.66 6.61
N ASP A 194 21.40 -5.80 5.45
CA ASP A 194 22.05 -5.80 4.15
C ASP A 194 22.50 -4.38 3.74
N THR A 195 23.70 -3.99 4.13
CA THR A 195 24.28 -2.67 3.82
C THR A 195 24.53 -2.50 2.31
N GLU A 196 24.79 -3.57 1.58
CA GLU A 196 25.00 -3.49 0.14
C GLU A 196 23.72 -3.12 -0.61
N LEU A 197 22.59 -3.62 -0.16
CA LEU A 197 21.28 -3.20 -0.66
C LEU A 197 21.09 -1.67 -0.49
N LEU A 198 21.47 -1.13 0.68
CA LEU A 198 21.37 0.32 0.88
C LEU A 198 22.28 1.10 -0.07
N ARG A 199 23.53 0.64 -0.29
CA ARG A 199 24.49 1.31 -1.20
C ARG A 199 23.99 1.32 -2.64
N SER A 200 23.48 0.20 -3.11
CA SER A 200 23.00 0.08 -4.50
C SER A 200 21.76 0.93 -4.75
N GLY A 201 20.89 1.13 -3.74
CA GLY A 201 19.60 1.81 -3.92
C GLY A 201 19.60 3.30 -3.58
N LEU A 202 20.55 3.80 -2.76
CA LEU A 202 20.44 5.11 -2.16
C LEU A 202 20.29 6.27 -3.18
N GLN A 203 21.08 6.25 -4.26
CA GLN A 203 21.00 7.29 -5.30
C GLN A 203 19.71 7.18 -6.12
N HIS A 204 19.27 5.97 -6.46
CA HIS A 204 18.02 5.73 -7.17
C HIS A 204 16.81 6.25 -6.40
N LEU A 205 16.83 6.05 -5.10
CA LEU A 205 15.78 6.55 -4.20
C LEU A 205 15.84 8.08 -4.07
N GLU A 206 17.05 8.69 -3.99
CA GLU A 206 17.16 10.14 -3.99
C GLU A 206 16.58 10.73 -5.28
N ASP A 207 16.91 10.17 -6.44
CA ASP A 207 16.41 10.63 -7.74
C ASP A 207 14.88 10.51 -7.82
N PHE A 208 14.31 9.43 -7.29
CA PHE A 208 12.87 9.21 -7.22
C PHE A 208 12.17 10.25 -6.33
N HIS A 209 12.75 10.57 -5.17
CA HIS A 209 12.22 11.58 -4.27
C HIS A 209 12.33 12.99 -4.85
N GLU A 210 13.46 13.33 -5.51
CA GLU A 210 13.60 14.62 -6.19
C GLU A 210 12.58 14.76 -7.34
N TRP A 211 12.28 13.66 -8.04
CA TRP A 211 11.21 13.65 -9.01
C TRP A 211 9.86 14.00 -8.37
N TYR A 212 9.49 13.39 -7.23
CA TYR A 212 8.25 13.72 -6.52
C TYR A 212 8.19 15.21 -6.13
N TRP A 213 9.23 15.73 -5.53
CA TRP A 213 9.27 17.14 -5.13
C TRP A 213 9.24 18.10 -6.32
N ARG A 214 9.78 17.73 -7.45
CA ARG A 214 9.77 18.53 -8.68
C ARG A 214 8.46 18.45 -9.43
N GLU A 215 7.88 17.27 -9.51
CA GLU A 215 6.74 17.00 -10.41
C GLU A 215 5.40 16.91 -9.67
N ARG A 216 5.35 16.82 -8.37
CA ARG A 216 4.13 16.69 -7.58
C ARG A 216 3.94 17.81 -6.53
N ASP A 217 4.99 18.52 -6.11
CA ASP A 217 4.89 19.79 -5.33
C ASP A 217 4.87 20.99 -6.27
N VAL A 218 3.85 21.11 -7.11
CA VAL A 218 3.75 22.07 -8.20
C VAL A 218 3.58 23.49 -7.74
N THR A 219 2.85 23.69 -6.66
CA THR A 219 2.70 25.00 -6.05
C THR A 219 3.93 25.42 -5.27
N GLY A 220 4.86 24.51 -5.03
CA GLY A 220 6.01 24.77 -4.18
C GLY A 220 5.65 24.98 -2.72
N CYS A 221 4.46 24.56 -2.26
CA CYS A 221 4.03 24.74 -0.87
C CYS A 221 4.57 23.64 0.08
N GLY A 222 5.15 22.56 -0.43
CA GLY A 222 5.63 21.42 0.36
C GLY A 222 4.61 20.31 0.54
N LEU A 223 3.50 20.34 -0.20
CA LEU A 223 2.51 19.29 -0.28
C LEU A 223 2.51 18.69 -1.68
N ILE A 224 2.39 17.37 -1.79
CA ILE A 224 2.34 16.70 -3.09
C ILE A 224 0.92 16.30 -3.45
N GLY A 225 0.61 16.46 -4.74
CA GLY A 225 -0.63 15.96 -5.34
C GLY A 225 -0.38 14.67 -6.14
N VAL A 226 -1.38 14.32 -6.94
CA VAL A 226 -1.33 13.22 -7.90
C VAL A 226 -1.16 13.77 -9.32
N GLY A 227 -0.63 12.96 -10.23
CA GLY A 227 -0.43 13.38 -11.60
C GLY A 227 -0.20 12.21 -12.56
N SER A 228 -0.16 12.52 -13.86
CA SER A 228 0.12 11.56 -14.92
C SER A 228 0.76 12.26 -16.10
N TYR A 229 1.60 11.56 -16.84
CA TYR A 229 2.14 12.02 -18.11
C TYR A 229 1.35 11.52 -19.33
N SER A 230 0.34 10.69 -19.11
CA SER A 230 -0.46 10.11 -20.20
C SER A 230 -1.66 10.97 -20.63
N GLY A 231 -1.91 12.11 -19.96
CA GLY A 231 -3.09 12.94 -20.21
C GLY A 231 -4.42 12.30 -19.75
N ASP A 232 -4.39 11.08 -19.26
CA ASP A 232 -5.57 10.38 -18.77
C ASP A 232 -5.81 10.68 -17.28
N VAL A 233 -6.91 11.36 -17.01
CA VAL A 233 -7.36 11.71 -15.65
C VAL A 233 -7.51 10.46 -14.78
N GLN A 234 -7.91 9.34 -15.37
CA GLN A 234 -8.10 8.10 -14.61
C GLN A 234 -6.78 7.53 -14.09
N HIS A 235 -5.70 7.65 -14.84
CA HIS A 235 -4.40 7.14 -14.45
C HIS A 235 -3.79 7.91 -13.28
N ALA A 236 -4.02 9.22 -13.14
CA ALA A 236 -3.56 9.98 -11.98
C ALA A 236 -4.12 9.46 -10.65
N ARG A 237 -5.31 8.85 -10.68
CA ARG A 237 -5.93 8.23 -9.51
C ARG A 237 -5.12 7.09 -8.91
N TYR A 238 -4.29 6.42 -9.72
CA TYR A 238 -3.47 5.31 -9.26
C TYR A 238 -2.20 5.73 -8.50
N GLU A 239 -1.90 7.02 -8.43
CA GLU A 239 -0.80 7.52 -7.58
C GLU A 239 -1.15 7.55 -6.08
N THR A 240 -2.42 7.36 -5.72
CA THR A 240 -2.88 7.20 -4.34
C THR A 240 -3.81 5.99 -4.21
N TYR A 241 -3.91 5.43 -3.01
CA TYR A 241 -4.85 4.34 -2.75
C TYR A 241 -6.24 4.83 -2.33
N ASP A 242 -6.38 6.05 -1.82
CA ASP A 242 -7.67 6.65 -1.41
C ASP A 242 -8.52 7.15 -2.61
N ARG A 243 -8.14 6.78 -3.80
CA ARG A 243 -8.65 7.30 -5.06
C ARG A 243 -10.17 7.26 -5.23
N GLU A 244 -10.84 6.26 -4.64
CA GLU A 244 -12.28 6.05 -4.85
C GLU A 244 -13.14 7.04 -4.04
N VAL A 245 -12.55 7.70 -3.06
CA VAL A 245 -13.22 8.69 -2.21
C VAL A 245 -12.75 10.09 -2.52
N ASP A 246 -11.46 10.34 -2.42
CA ASP A 246 -10.90 11.69 -2.57
C ASP A 246 -10.95 12.21 -4.01
N LEU A 247 -11.20 11.33 -4.99
CA LEU A 247 -11.07 11.67 -6.38
C LEU A 247 -12.40 11.83 -7.14
N ASP A 248 -13.55 11.74 -6.48
CA ASP A 248 -14.85 11.97 -7.15
C ASP A 248 -14.98 13.39 -7.71
N GLY A 249 -14.30 14.36 -7.12
CA GLY A 249 -14.22 15.76 -7.57
C GLY A 249 -12.90 16.16 -8.22
N LEU A 250 -11.97 15.23 -8.41
CA LEU A 250 -10.65 15.54 -8.94
C LEU A 250 -10.72 16.05 -10.37
N ASN A 251 -10.21 17.25 -10.59
CA ASN A 251 -9.96 17.78 -11.93
C ASN A 251 -8.46 17.75 -12.23
N MET A 252 -8.12 17.46 -13.49
CA MET A 252 -6.75 17.45 -13.96
C MET A 252 -6.50 18.67 -14.81
N THR A 253 -5.41 19.37 -14.54
CA THR A 253 -4.97 20.52 -15.32
C THR A 253 -3.55 20.30 -15.84
N PRO A 254 -3.20 20.94 -16.98
CA PRO A 254 -1.82 20.90 -17.46
C PRO A 254 -0.85 21.45 -16.42
N HIS A 255 0.32 20.82 -16.32
CA HIS A 255 1.39 21.29 -15.46
C HIS A 255 1.96 22.65 -15.94
N PRO A 256 2.03 23.69 -15.10
CA PRO A 256 2.66 24.95 -15.46
C PRO A 256 4.11 24.72 -15.92
N GLY A 257 4.47 25.27 -17.07
CA GLY A 257 5.84 25.16 -17.60
C GLY A 257 6.20 23.78 -18.22
N ARG A 258 5.22 22.91 -18.43
CA ARG A 258 5.38 21.67 -19.22
C ARG A 258 4.49 21.75 -20.47
N ASN A 259 4.94 21.21 -21.60
CA ASN A 259 4.10 21.09 -22.77
C ASN A 259 3.00 20.06 -22.49
N ALA A 260 1.78 20.54 -22.40
CA ALA A 260 0.60 19.71 -22.20
C ALA A 260 -0.02 19.35 -23.56
N GLY A 261 0.68 18.50 -24.34
CA GLY A 261 0.06 17.82 -25.46
C GLY A 261 -0.74 16.59 -24.95
N PRO A 262 -1.73 16.11 -25.71
CA PRO A 262 -2.52 14.95 -25.31
C PRO A 262 -1.69 13.70 -25.07
N ASP A 263 -0.50 13.59 -25.69
CA ASP A 263 0.33 12.39 -25.64
C ASP A 263 1.66 12.56 -24.87
N ASN A 264 2.02 13.77 -24.43
CA ASN A 264 3.29 14.07 -23.75
C ASN A 264 3.15 15.14 -22.65
N GLY A 265 1.95 15.45 -22.20
CA GLY A 265 1.72 16.49 -21.19
C GLY A 265 1.78 15.95 -19.77
N ALA A 266 2.48 16.68 -18.90
CA ALA A 266 2.34 16.48 -17.48
C ALA A 266 0.99 17.04 -17.03
N TRP A 267 0.16 16.18 -16.46
CA TRP A 267 -1.15 16.52 -15.89
C TRP A 267 -1.14 16.35 -14.37
N TYR A 268 -1.90 17.16 -13.67
CA TYR A 268 -1.89 17.29 -12.20
C TYR A 268 -3.27 17.49 -11.64
N GLY A 269 -3.53 16.77 -10.54
CA GLY A 269 -4.72 16.91 -9.72
C GLY A 269 -4.85 18.28 -9.06
N ASP A 270 -6.07 18.75 -8.88
CA ASP A 270 -6.41 19.95 -8.12
C ASP A 270 -6.58 19.69 -6.62
N ILE A 271 -6.32 18.46 -6.15
CA ILE A 271 -6.40 18.03 -4.76
C ILE A 271 -5.02 17.55 -4.29
N LEU A 272 -4.60 18.05 -3.11
CA LEU A 272 -3.42 17.56 -2.39
C LEU A 272 -3.88 16.66 -1.25
N ILE A 273 -3.38 15.42 -1.22
CA ILE A 273 -3.89 14.33 -0.37
C ILE A 273 -2.94 14.07 0.79
N PRO A 274 -3.43 13.98 2.06
CA PRO A 274 -2.59 13.77 3.23
C PRO A 274 -1.74 12.50 3.14
N ALA A 275 -2.31 11.40 2.67
CA ALA A 275 -1.61 10.13 2.54
C ALA A 275 -0.38 10.22 1.65
N ASN A 276 -0.48 10.84 0.47
CA ASN A 276 0.63 10.94 -0.47
C ASN A 276 1.81 11.73 0.11
N THR A 277 1.52 12.91 0.70
CA THR A 277 2.57 13.69 1.35
C THR A 277 3.15 12.93 2.55
N ALA A 278 2.34 12.27 3.37
CA ALA A 278 2.80 11.48 4.51
C ALA A 278 3.70 10.32 4.08
N TYR A 279 3.39 9.60 3.00
CA TYR A 279 4.23 8.52 2.50
C TYR A 279 5.58 9.02 1.98
N LEU A 280 5.59 10.14 1.25
CA LEU A 280 6.84 10.76 0.83
C LEU A 280 7.67 11.17 2.05
N LEU A 281 7.06 11.77 3.07
CA LEU A 281 7.75 12.18 4.30
C LEU A 281 8.24 10.99 5.13
N THR A 282 7.48 9.90 5.21
CA THR A 282 7.92 8.65 5.83
C THR A 282 9.20 8.16 5.15
N SER A 283 9.20 8.13 3.84
CA SER A 283 10.34 7.70 3.02
C SER A 283 11.51 8.70 3.05
N GLU A 284 11.25 10.02 3.22
CA GLU A 284 12.31 11.01 3.49
C GLU A 284 13.08 10.71 4.79
N LEU A 285 12.36 10.32 5.85
CA LEU A 285 13.00 9.90 7.10
C LEU A 285 13.82 8.62 6.92
N SER A 286 13.34 7.70 6.11
CA SER A 286 14.10 6.48 5.75
C SER A 286 15.38 6.83 5.01
N LEU A 287 15.33 7.73 4.04
CA LEU A 287 16.53 8.24 3.35
C LEU A 287 17.50 8.92 4.30
N VAL A 288 17.02 9.71 5.27
CA VAL A 288 17.88 10.32 6.30
C VAL A 288 18.63 9.24 7.07
N ARG A 289 17.96 8.18 7.50
CA ARG A 289 18.59 7.10 8.27
C ARG A 289 19.56 6.28 7.42
N MET A 290 19.16 5.86 6.21
CA MET A 290 20.02 5.11 5.30
C MET A 290 21.27 5.89 4.91
N ALA A 291 21.15 7.18 4.56
CA ALA A 291 22.28 8.05 4.26
C ALA A 291 23.22 8.21 5.48
N THR A 292 22.65 8.31 6.69
CA THR A 292 23.44 8.36 7.93
C THR A 292 24.22 7.07 8.17
N ILE A 293 23.59 5.90 7.96
CA ILE A 293 24.24 4.58 8.07
C ILE A 293 25.41 4.47 7.10
N LEU A 294 25.25 5.00 5.88
CA LEU A 294 26.28 4.95 4.84
C LEU A 294 27.31 6.10 4.93
N GLY A 295 27.16 7.03 5.88
CA GLY A 295 28.07 8.16 6.09
C GLY A 295 27.84 9.35 5.16
N ASP A 296 26.76 9.35 4.36
CA ASP A 296 26.41 10.52 3.52
C ASP A 296 25.60 11.56 4.31
N HIS A 297 26.32 12.33 5.13
CA HIS A 297 25.74 13.40 5.94
C HIS A 297 25.13 14.53 5.11
N SER A 298 25.63 14.74 3.89
CA SER A 298 25.14 15.75 2.95
C SER A 298 23.72 15.41 2.48
N MET A 299 23.52 14.20 2.00
CA MET A 299 22.21 13.69 1.64
C MET A 299 21.27 13.67 2.86
N ALA A 300 21.70 13.16 3.99
CA ALA A 300 20.90 13.13 5.21
C ALA A 300 20.39 14.53 5.60
N LYS A 301 21.24 15.57 5.45
CA LYS A 301 20.84 16.97 5.70
C LYS A 301 19.79 17.43 4.68
N ARG A 302 20.01 17.20 3.38
CA ARG A 302 19.05 17.60 2.32
C ARG A 302 17.68 16.97 2.56
N ARG A 303 17.63 15.65 2.81
CA ARG A 303 16.39 14.90 3.05
C ARG A 303 15.65 15.37 4.31
N ARG A 304 16.39 15.68 5.39
CA ARG A 304 15.80 16.26 6.61
C ARG A 304 15.15 17.62 6.36
N MET A 305 15.76 18.45 5.51
CA MET A 305 15.18 19.75 5.14
C MET A 305 13.87 19.56 4.33
N ARG A 306 13.84 18.61 3.37
CA ARG A 306 12.61 18.25 2.63
C ARG A 306 11.52 17.77 3.57
N TYR A 307 11.83 16.82 4.45
CA TYR A 307 10.91 16.36 5.50
C TYR A 307 10.35 17.52 6.34
N SER A 308 11.23 18.37 6.88
CA SER A 308 10.81 19.46 7.77
C SER A 308 9.87 20.44 7.09
N ARG A 309 10.13 20.75 5.80
CA ARG A 309 9.28 21.61 4.99
C ARG A 309 7.90 20.99 4.77
N GLY A 310 7.82 19.74 4.30
CA GLY A 310 6.56 19.05 4.07
C GLY A 310 5.75 18.85 5.35
N ALA A 311 6.41 18.45 6.46
CA ALA A 311 5.75 18.30 7.75
C ALA A 311 5.17 19.62 8.29
N ALA A 312 5.88 20.74 8.09
CA ALA A 312 5.37 22.06 8.45
C ALA A 312 4.16 22.44 7.58
N ALA A 313 4.22 22.20 6.28
CA ALA A 313 3.11 22.46 5.34
C ALA A 313 1.85 21.65 5.70
N MET A 314 2.01 20.36 5.99
CA MET A 314 0.88 19.51 6.42
C MET A 314 0.21 20.05 7.70
N ARG A 315 1.01 20.40 8.72
CA ARG A 315 0.45 20.97 9.96
C ARG A 315 -0.24 22.32 9.75
N ALA A 316 0.28 23.13 8.84
CA ALA A 316 -0.28 24.47 8.57
C ALA A 316 -1.59 24.42 7.77
N HIS A 317 -1.71 23.51 6.79
CA HIS A 317 -2.77 23.56 5.80
C HIS A 317 -3.77 22.40 5.91
N MET A 318 -3.30 21.21 6.29
CA MET A 318 -4.14 20.00 6.29
C MET A 318 -4.75 19.66 7.66
N TRP A 319 -4.20 20.17 8.77
CA TRP A 319 -4.72 19.84 10.10
C TRP A 319 -6.09 20.48 10.36
N SER A 320 -7.08 19.65 10.67
CA SER A 320 -8.40 20.09 11.13
C SER A 320 -8.54 19.89 12.64
N GLN A 321 -8.60 21.00 13.37
CA GLN A 321 -8.84 20.96 14.82
C GLN A 321 -10.25 20.41 15.14
N GLN A 322 -11.22 20.68 14.28
CA GLN A 322 -12.63 20.27 14.46
C GLN A 322 -12.76 18.75 14.31
N LEU A 323 -12.14 18.16 13.27
CA LEU A 323 -12.25 16.74 12.99
C LEU A 323 -11.18 15.91 13.69
N GLY A 324 -10.11 16.54 14.18
CA GLY A 324 -9.00 15.88 14.86
C GLY A 324 -8.18 14.95 13.95
N CYS A 325 -8.05 15.31 12.67
CA CYS A 325 -7.26 14.59 11.69
C CYS A 325 -6.76 15.52 10.57
N PHE A 326 -5.96 15.02 9.65
CA PHE A 326 -5.48 15.77 8.48
C PHE A 326 -6.46 15.58 7.32
N LEU A 327 -6.74 16.67 6.60
CA LEU A 327 -7.69 16.68 5.49
C LEU A 327 -6.99 16.95 4.17
N SER A 328 -7.54 16.46 3.08
CA SER A 328 -7.21 16.88 1.73
C SER A 328 -7.51 18.38 1.56
N VAL A 329 -6.73 19.03 0.71
CA VAL A 329 -6.90 20.46 0.42
C VAL A 329 -6.94 20.71 -1.09
N HIS A 330 -7.66 21.71 -1.50
CA HIS A 330 -7.60 22.19 -2.87
C HIS A 330 -6.22 22.78 -3.16
N ARG A 331 -5.60 22.37 -4.26
CA ARG A 331 -4.24 22.78 -4.65
C ARG A 331 -4.05 24.30 -4.70
N ASP A 332 -4.98 25.00 -5.32
CA ASP A 332 -4.81 26.42 -5.65
C ASP A 332 -5.17 27.37 -4.50
N THR A 333 -6.04 26.92 -3.59
CA THR A 333 -6.55 27.76 -2.49
C THR A 333 -6.10 27.30 -1.12
N LEU A 334 -5.61 26.03 -1.01
CA LEU A 334 -5.32 25.33 0.24
C LEU A 334 -6.54 25.23 1.19
N ALA A 335 -7.75 25.43 0.66
CA ALA A 335 -8.99 25.23 1.40
C ALA A 335 -9.21 23.73 1.67
N GLN A 336 -9.57 23.40 2.91
CA GLN A 336 -9.78 22.02 3.35
C GLN A 336 -11.05 21.40 2.75
N ILE A 337 -10.95 20.13 2.38
CA ILE A 337 -12.06 19.29 1.95
C ILE A 337 -12.47 18.45 3.16
N HIS A 338 -13.67 18.69 3.68
CA HIS A 338 -14.15 18.11 4.94
C HIS A 338 -14.71 16.68 4.75
N ASP A 339 -13.94 15.83 4.08
CA ASP A 339 -14.27 14.44 3.79
C ASP A 339 -13.09 13.50 4.18
N PRO A 340 -12.93 13.20 5.50
CA PRO A 340 -11.78 12.44 5.96
C PRO A 340 -11.87 10.96 5.56
N THR A 341 -10.72 10.43 5.12
CA THR A 341 -10.51 9.03 4.78
C THR A 341 -9.49 8.38 5.73
N VAL A 342 -9.21 7.09 5.56
CA VAL A 342 -8.12 6.43 6.27
C VAL A 342 -6.78 7.14 6.01
N GLY A 343 -6.61 7.75 4.83
CA GLY A 343 -5.44 8.57 4.48
C GLY A 343 -5.21 9.77 5.40
N SER A 344 -6.27 10.26 6.03
CA SER A 344 -6.22 11.34 7.03
C SER A 344 -5.41 10.98 8.29
N PHE A 345 -5.13 9.70 8.52
CA PHE A 345 -4.36 9.19 9.65
C PHE A 345 -2.94 8.76 9.28
N MET A 346 -2.57 8.73 8.00
CA MET A 346 -1.20 8.37 7.55
C MET A 346 -0.10 9.31 8.04
N PRO A 347 -0.37 10.60 8.33
CA PRO A 347 0.62 11.49 8.94
C PRO A 347 1.18 11.00 10.29
N LEU A 348 0.48 10.09 11.01
CA LEU A 348 1.01 9.43 12.20
C LEU A 348 2.26 8.57 11.88
N LEU A 349 2.25 7.84 10.77
CA LEU A 349 3.38 7.03 10.34
C LEU A 349 4.60 7.90 10.02
N ALA A 350 4.36 9.06 9.43
CA ALA A 350 5.38 10.03 9.03
C ALA A 350 5.90 10.92 10.17
N HIS A 351 5.47 10.74 11.42
CA HIS A 351 5.82 11.60 12.56
C HIS A 351 5.50 13.10 12.34
N VAL A 352 4.48 13.40 11.53
CA VAL A 352 4.06 14.78 11.22
C VAL A 352 3.30 15.45 12.37
N PRO A 353 2.31 14.79 13.02
CA PRO A 353 1.54 15.40 14.11
C PRO A 353 2.41 15.83 15.28
N THR A 354 2.04 16.90 15.97
CA THR A 354 2.51 17.13 17.34
C THR A 354 1.93 16.06 18.29
N SER A 355 2.48 15.91 19.48
CA SER A 355 1.94 14.95 20.46
C SER A 355 0.46 15.22 20.76
N THR A 356 0.05 16.50 20.85
CA THR A 356 -1.35 16.89 21.04
C THR A 356 -2.22 16.50 19.85
N GLN A 357 -1.74 16.72 18.62
CA GLN A 357 -2.46 16.31 17.41
C GLN A 357 -2.57 14.78 17.31
N ALA A 358 -1.50 14.04 17.62
CA ALA A 358 -1.53 12.57 17.64
C ALA A 358 -2.54 12.03 18.68
N ALA A 359 -2.62 12.64 19.85
CA ALA A 359 -3.64 12.29 20.87
C ALA A 359 -5.07 12.59 20.36
N ALA A 360 -5.28 13.71 19.66
CA ALA A 360 -6.57 14.04 19.05
C ALA A 360 -6.95 13.02 17.97
N MET A 361 -6.00 12.64 17.07
CA MET A 361 -6.21 11.59 16.07
C MET A 361 -6.58 10.25 16.71
N ALA A 362 -5.88 9.85 17.78
CA ALA A 362 -6.21 8.64 18.54
C ALA A 362 -7.63 8.69 19.13
N SER A 363 -8.04 9.84 19.66
CA SER A 363 -9.41 10.05 20.14
C SER A 363 -10.43 9.96 19.00
N THR A 364 -10.15 10.55 17.83
CA THR A 364 -11.01 10.46 16.64
C THR A 364 -11.20 9.00 16.20
N LEU A 365 -10.15 8.19 16.20
CA LEU A 365 -10.21 6.76 15.86
C LEU A 365 -11.03 5.91 16.85
N THR A 366 -11.38 6.44 18.02
CA THR A 366 -12.28 5.77 18.97
C THR A 366 -13.75 6.14 18.81
N ARG A 367 -14.07 7.12 17.97
CA ARG A 367 -15.44 7.52 17.70
C ARG A 367 -16.17 6.44 16.86
N PRO A 368 -17.50 6.31 16.99
CA PRO A 368 -18.27 5.26 16.30
C PRO A 368 -18.06 5.20 14.80
N GLU A 369 -17.85 6.35 14.16
CA GLU A 369 -17.66 6.43 12.72
C GLU A 369 -16.36 5.77 12.20
N TRP A 370 -15.35 5.61 13.08
CA TRP A 370 -14.07 4.95 12.78
C TRP A 370 -13.90 3.63 13.52
N ALA A 371 -14.59 3.48 14.65
CA ALA A 371 -14.52 2.30 15.52
C ALA A 371 -15.58 1.25 15.15
N THR A 372 -15.75 0.98 13.85
CA THR A 372 -16.58 -0.11 13.34
C THR A 372 -16.19 -1.46 13.96
N PRO A 373 -17.02 -2.51 13.89
CA PRO A 373 -16.68 -3.84 14.43
C PRO A 373 -15.30 -4.34 13.96
N LEU A 374 -14.96 -4.14 12.69
CA LEU A 374 -13.57 -4.21 12.22
C LEU A 374 -13.11 -2.78 11.89
N PRO A 375 -12.23 -2.15 12.71
CA PRO A 375 -11.71 -0.81 12.45
C PRO A 375 -10.48 -0.91 11.53
N VAL A 376 -10.06 0.07 10.90
CA VAL A 376 -10.50 1.40 10.56
C VAL A 376 -11.01 1.34 9.14
N PRO A 377 -12.26 1.72 8.85
CA PRO A 377 -12.77 1.68 7.48
C PRO A 377 -12.07 2.74 6.61
N THR A 378 -12.09 2.53 5.30
CA THR A 378 -11.45 3.45 4.33
C THR A 378 -12.07 4.85 4.35
N VAL A 379 -13.36 4.96 4.71
CA VAL A 379 -14.03 6.23 5.01
C VAL A 379 -14.85 6.12 6.27
N ALA A 380 -15.12 7.25 6.94
CA ALA A 380 -15.97 7.28 8.13
C ALA A 380 -17.36 6.70 7.85
N SER A 381 -17.92 5.92 8.77
CA SER A 381 -19.25 5.31 8.57
C SER A 381 -20.41 6.31 8.48
N THR A 382 -20.15 7.58 8.82
CA THR A 382 -21.08 8.71 8.63
C THR A 382 -20.96 9.40 7.28
N ASN A 383 -19.98 9.02 6.46
CA ASN A 383 -19.80 9.55 5.12
C ASN A 383 -20.95 9.09 4.20
N SER A 384 -21.46 9.98 3.34
CA SER A 384 -22.55 9.67 2.42
C SER A 384 -22.20 8.59 1.39
N ASN A 385 -20.91 8.37 1.13
CA ASN A 385 -20.41 7.34 0.22
C ASN A 385 -20.05 6.03 0.93
N TYR A 386 -20.22 5.94 2.26
CA TYR A 386 -19.86 4.76 3.01
C TYR A 386 -20.73 3.55 2.65
N VAL A 387 -20.07 2.48 2.23
CA VAL A 387 -20.65 1.15 2.03
C VAL A 387 -19.65 0.13 2.60
N PRO A 388 -19.99 -0.65 3.64
CA PRO A 388 -19.03 -1.47 4.40
C PRO A 388 -18.18 -2.45 3.59
N SER A 389 -18.72 -2.90 2.44
CA SER A 389 -18.07 -3.88 1.55
C SER A 389 -17.55 -3.30 0.25
N GLU A 390 -17.78 -2.01 -0.02
CA GLU A 390 -17.41 -1.38 -1.29
C GLU A 390 -15.93 -0.99 -1.29
N PHE A 391 -15.28 -1.17 -2.45
CA PHE A 391 -13.85 -0.92 -2.68
C PHE A 391 -13.48 0.55 -2.43
N TRP A 392 -12.66 0.79 -1.40
CA TRP A 392 -12.23 2.11 -0.91
C TRP A 392 -13.40 3.05 -0.49
N ARG A 393 -14.56 2.49 -0.10
CA ARG A 393 -15.73 3.26 0.32
C ARG A 393 -16.31 2.82 1.67
N GLY A 394 -15.55 2.12 2.48
CA GLY A 394 -15.96 1.71 3.82
C GLY A 394 -15.46 0.34 4.23
N ASP A 395 -14.83 -0.39 3.32
CA ASP A 395 -14.10 -1.62 3.62
C ASP A 395 -12.84 -1.36 4.46
N VAL A 396 -12.26 -2.43 4.99
CA VAL A 396 -11.04 -2.39 5.80
C VAL A 396 -9.91 -3.12 5.09
N TRP A 397 -8.79 -2.41 4.93
CA TRP A 397 -7.58 -2.95 4.32
C TRP A 397 -6.49 -3.20 5.37
N PRO A 398 -5.86 -4.39 5.39
CA PRO A 398 -4.82 -4.73 6.37
C PRO A 398 -3.61 -3.77 6.36
N ALA A 399 -3.12 -3.38 5.18
CA ALA A 399 -1.95 -2.52 5.08
C ALA A 399 -2.18 -1.10 5.63
N PRO A 400 -3.24 -0.35 5.26
CA PRO A 400 -3.61 0.89 5.93
C PRO A 400 -3.80 0.75 7.43
N ASN A 401 -4.45 -0.31 7.90
CA ASN A 401 -4.65 -0.55 9.33
C ASN A 401 -3.33 -0.77 10.08
N TYR A 402 -2.41 -1.54 9.48
CA TYR A 402 -1.05 -1.68 10.00
C TYR A 402 -0.35 -0.31 10.11
N GLN A 403 -0.44 0.52 9.07
CA GLN A 403 0.21 1.84 9.04
C GLN A 403 -0.36 2.78 10.10
N VAL A 404 -1.69 2.79 10.30
CA VAL A 404 -2.33 3.57 11.38
C VAL A 404 -1.89 3.06 12.76
N ALA A 405 -1.93 1.74 12.98
CA ALA A 405 -1.50 1.15 14.24
C ALA A 405 -0.01 1.42 14.52
N LYS A 406 0.87 1.27 13.53
CA LYS A 406 2.30 1.60 13.63
C LYS A 406 2.50 3.08 13.95
N GLY A 407 1.78 3.95 13.25
CA GLY A 407 1.79 5.39 13.48
C GLY A 407 1.40 5.75 14.92
N LEU A 408 0.32 5.18 15.46
CA LEU A 408 -0.07 5.38 16.87
C LEU A 408 1.03 4.90 17.84
N ALA A 409 1.61 3.73 17.58
CA ALA A 409 2.68 3.19 18.40
C ALA A 409 3.94 4.08 18.41
N ASN A 410 4.25 4.78 17.31
CA ASN A 410 5.34 5.74 17.22
C ASN A 410 5.20 6.92 18.21
N TYR A 411 3.96 7.25 18.59
CA TYR A 411 3.65 8.27 19.61
C TYR A 411 3.42 7.70 21.01
N GLY A 412 3.71 6.41 21.24
CA GLY A 412 3.47 5.76 22.52
C GLY A 412 2.00 5.42 22.80
N LEU A 413 1.09 5.61 21.84
CA LEU A 413 -0.35 5.35 21.95
C LEU A 413 -0.64 3.85 21.74
N ARG A 414 0.03 3.00 22.56
CA ARG A 414 0.09 1.55 22.36
C ARG A 414 -1.27 0.86 22.54
N ALA A 415 -2.12 1.35 23.45
CA ALA A 415 -3.45 0.76 23.66
C ALA A 415 -4.34 0.89 22.42
N GLN A 416 -4.32 2.06 21.77
CA GLN A 416 -5.09 2.30 20.54
C GLN A 416 -4.51 1.51 19.35
N ALA A 417 -3.19 1.46 19.23
CA ALA A 417 -2.51 0.62 18.25
C ALA A 417 -2.88 -0.86 18.41
N ALA A 418 -2.81 -1.38 19.64
CA ALA A 418 -3.14 -2.77 19.94
C ALA A 418 -4.61 -3.10 19.66
N ARG A 419 -5.55 -2.18 19.93
CA ARG A 419 -6.97 -2.40 19.58
C ARG A 419 -7.16 -2.66 18.09
N ILE A 420 -6.54 -1.86 17.20
CA ILE A 420 -6.63 -2.04 15.75
C ILE A 420 -5.98 -3.36 15.35
N ALA A 421 -4.76 -3.60 15.80
CA ALA A 421 -4.00 -4.79 15.44
C ALA A 421 -4.67 -6.08 15.92
N ASN A 422 -5.17 -6.11 17.17
CA ASN A 422 -5.84 -7.29 17.72
C ASN A 422 -7.11 -7.64 16.96
N LEU A 423 -7.94 -6.66 16.60
CA LEU A 423 -9.17 -6.92 15.84
C LEU A 423 -8.87 -7.39 14.42
N ALA A 424 -7.84 -6.85 13.77
CA ALA A 424 -7.39 -7.33 12.46
C ALA A 424 -6.88 -8.78 12.51
N VAL A 425 -6.04 -9.12 13.49
CA VAL A 425 -5.54 -10.48 13.70
C VAL A 425 -6.67 -11.44 14.07
N ALA A 426 -7.59 -11.04 14.97
CA ALA A 426 -8.75 -11.84 15.34
C ALA A 426 -9.64 -12.17 14.15
N ASN A 427 -9.88 -11.18 13.29
CA ASN A 427 -10.66 -11.40 12.08
C ASN A 427 -9.94 -12.37 11.13
N ALA A 428 -8.65 -12.22 10.93
CA ALA A 428 -7.86 -13.12 10.09
C ALA A 428 -7.79 -14.56 10.64
N LEU A 429 -7.73 -14.74 11.96
CA LEU A 429 -7.83 -16.06 12.59
C LEU A 429 -9.19 -16.74 12.30
N LYS A 430 -10.25 -15.95 12.17
CA LYS A 430 -11.60 -16.45 11.89
C LYS A 430 -11.85 -16.76 10.42
N VAL A 431 -11.41 -15.88 9.51
CA VAL A 431 -11.80 -15.94 8.08
C VAL A 431 -10.63 -16.05 7.10
N GLY A 432 -9.38 -16.08 7.58
CA GLY A 432 -8.17 -16.09 6.76
C GLY A 432 -7.75 -14.70 6.29
N ILE A 433 -6.64 -14.65 5.52
CA ILE A 433 -6.08 -13.42 4.97
C ILE A 433 -6.70 -13.15 3.59
N SER A 434 -7.30 -11.97 3.44
CA SER A 434 -7.88 -11.47 2.20
C SER A 434 -7.40 -10.05 1.91
N GLU A 435 -7.60 -9.61 0.68
CA GLU A 435 -7.24 -8.27 0.22
C GLU A 435 -7.81 -7.20 1.15
N ARG A 436 -9.08 -7.33 1.48
CA ARG A 436 -9.85 -6.42 2.30
C ARG A 436 -11.00 -7.15 3.01
N TYR A 437 -11.69 -6.47 3.90
CA TYR A 437 -12.78 -7.03 4.68
C TYR A 437 -13.94 -6.03 4.79
N ASP A 438 -15.15 -6.56 4.88
CA ASP A 438 -16.33 -5.78 5.24
C ASP A 438 -16.17 -5.23 6.68
N SER A 439 -16.31 -3.92 6.84
CA SER A 439 -16.05 -3.25 8.14
C SER A 439 -17.08 -3.55 9.23
N GLN A 440 -18.28 -4.05 8.86
CA GLN A 440 -19.33 -4.38 9.82
C GLN A 440 -19.34 -5.87 10.18
N SER A 441 -19.21 -6.73 9.20
CA SER A 441 -19.30 -8.19 9.40
C SER A 441 -17.93 -8.88 9.55
N GLY A 442 -16.85 -8.23 9.09
CA GLY A 442 -15.52 -8.85 8.96
C GLY A 442 -15.41 -9.87 7.83
N ALA A 443 -16.43 -9.99 6.96
CA ALA A 443 -16.40 -10.93 5.84
C ALA A 443 -15.23 -10.64 4.88
N PRO A 444 -14.54 -11.68 4.37
CA PRO A 444 -13.42 -11.50 3.46
C PRO A 444 -13.88 -11.01 2.09
N LEU A 445 -13.16 -10.06 1.50
CA LEU A 445 -13.46 -9.43 0.22
C LEU A 445 -12.21 -9.41 -0.66
N GLY A 446 -12.41 -9.37 -1.97
CA GLY A 446 -11.32 -9.27 -2.94
C GLY A 446 -10.47 -10.54 -3.05
N VAL A 447 -9.17 -10.40 -3.22
CA VAL A 447 -8.24 -11.50 -3.46
C VAL A 447 -7.86 -12.20 -2.15
N LYS A 448 -8.08 -13.52 -2.07
CA LYS A 448 -7.60 -14.33 -0.96
C LYS A 448 -6.06 -14.39 -1.00
N GLY A 449 -5.41 -14.17 0.14
CA GLY A 449 -3.96 -14.24 0.25
C GLY A 449 -3.25 -13.16 -0.58
N LEU A 450 -3.78 -11.94 -0.65
CA LEU A 450 -3.07 -10.83 -1.29
C LEU A 450 -1.76 -10.54 -0.54
N GLY A 451 -0.65 -10.32 -1.27
CA GLY A 451 0.68 -10.17 -0.69
C GLY A 451 0.77 -9.10 0.40
N MET A 452 0.32 -7.88 0.12
CA MET A 452 0.38 -6.79 1.11
C MET A 452 -0.51 -7.01 2.33
N SER A 453 -1.52 -7.88 2.24
CA SER A 453 -2.40 -8.18 3.37
C SER A 453 -1.72 -9.04 4.45
N ALA A 454 -0.55 -9.61 4.15
CA ALA A 454 0.33 -10.23 5.15
C ALA A 454 0.83 -9.26 6.22
N THR A 455 0.58 -7.95 6.08
CA THR A 455 0.79 -6.95 7.15
C THR A 455 0.07 -7.29 8.46
N ILE A 456 -0.94 -8.15 8.43
CA ILE A 456 -1.53 -8.75 9.64
C ILE A 456 -0.44 -9.47 10.46
N ILE A 457 0.47 -10.18 9.80
CA ILE A 457 1.61 -10.83 10.46
C ILE A 457 2.65 -9.80 10.92
N THR A 458 2.86 -8.75 10.12
CA THR A 458 3.75 -7.65 10.50
C THR A 458 3.27 -6.94 11.78
N MET A 459 1.95 -6.84 12.00
CA MET A 459 1.40 -6.30 13.26
C MET A 459 1.87 -7.10 14.48
N MET A 460 1.95 -8.42 14.37
CA MET A 460 2.46 -9.28 15.45
C MET A 460 3.98 -9.14 15.62
N LEU A 461 4.73 -9.15 14.53
CA LEU A 461 6.20 -8.99 14.54
C LEU A 461 6.64 -7.65 15.12
N ASP A 462 5.95 -6.58 14.80
CA ASP A 462 6.20 -5.24 15.32
C ASP A 462 5.63 -5.02 16.73
N GLN A 463 5.14 -6.11 17.37
CA GLN A 463 4.59 -6.09 18.72
C GLN A 463 3.46 -5.07 18.92
N LEU A 464 2.66 -4.87 17.88
CA LEU A 464 1.46 -4.01 17.95
C LEU A 464 0.30 -4.74 18.64
N THR A 465 0.32 -6.08 18.69
CA THR A 465 -0.63 -6.92 19.44
C THR A 465 -0.08 -7.28 20.82
N SER A 466 -0.95 -7.48 21.81
CA SER A 466 -0.51 -8.05 23.08
C SER A 466 -0.47 -9.58 23.02
N ARG A 467 0.55 -10.20 23.62
CA ARG A 467 0.67 -11.69 23.67
C ARG A 467 -0.50 -12.34 24.41
N TYR A 468 -1.02 -11.69 25.42
CA TYR A 468 -2.17 -12.19 26.19
C TYR A 468 -3.44 -12.19 25.32
N GLU A 469 -3.70 -11.10 24.61
CA GLU A 469 -4.87 -10.97 23.75
C GLU A 469 -4.82 -11.94 22.56
N LEU A 470 -3.66 -12.17 21.95
CA LEU A 470 -3.52 -13.19 20.89
C LEU A 470 -3.97 -14.57 21.36
N ARG A 471 -3.61 -14.96 22.60
CA ARG A 471 -4.02 -16.24 23.18
C ARG A 471 -5.53 -16.31 23.41
N VAL A 472 -6.14 -15.23 23.94
CA VAL A 472 -7.58 -15.13 24.15
C VAL A 472 -8.34 -15.17 22.83
N LEU A 473 -7.85 -14.45 21.82
CA LEU A 473 -8.43 -14.42 20.47
C LEU A 473 -8.37 -15.79 19.78
N ALA A 474 -7.24 -16.49 19.91
CA ALA A 474 -7.08 -17.84 19.37
C ALA A 474 -8.04 -18.82 20.00
N LEU A 475 -8.22 -18.77 21.33
CA LEU A 475 -9.19 -19.61 22.04
C LEU A 475 -10.64 -19.31 21.61
N ALA A 476 -10.98 -18.04 21.40
CA ALA A 476 -12.31 -17.65 20.90
C ALA A 476 -12.54 -18.11 19.47
N ALA A 477 -11.52 -18.03 18.60
CA ALA A 477 -11.61 -18.51 17.22
C ALA A 477 -11.78 -20.05 17.16
N ALA A 478 -11.04 -20.80 17.97
CA ALA A 478 -11.18 -22.26 18.07
C ALA A 478 -12.58 -22.67 18.53
N ALA A 479 -13.11 -22.03 19.58
CA ALA A 479 -14.46 -22.30 20.07
C ALA A 479 -15.56 -22.01 19.02
N ALA A 480 -15.39 -20.98 18.20
CA ALA A 480 -16.31 -20.66 17.11
C ALA A 480 -16.29 -21.71 15.98
N GLN A 481 -15.12 -22.30 15.68
CA GLN A 481 -14.98 -23.37 14.70
C GLN A 481 -15.63 -24.68 15.17
N ASP A 482 -15.48 -25.03 16.45
CA ASP A 482 -16.10 -26.20 17.06
C ASP A 482 -17.64 -26.11 17.04
N HIS A 483 -18.20 -24.93 17.29
CA HIS A 483 -19.65 -24.72 17.20
C HIS A 483 -20.19 -24.84 15.77
N ALA A 484 -19.42 -24.42 14.75
CA ALA A 484 -19.81 -24.55 13.35
C ALA A 484 -19.81 -26.01 12.87
N LEU A 485 -18.93 -26.87 13.43
CA LEU A 485 -18.87 -28.31 13.15
C LEU A 485 -20.01 -29.10 13.82
N ILE A 486 -20.48 -28.64 14.98
CA ILE A 486 -21.59 -29.30 15.73
C ILE A 486 -22.96 -28.95 15.10
N GLY A 487 -23.05 -27.79 14.43
CA GLY A 487 -24.29 -27.30 13.83
C GLY A 487 -24.65 -27.83 12.43
N GLN A 488 -23.81 -28.67 11.81
CA GLN A 488 -24.19 -29.31 10.54
C GLN A 488 -25.10 -30.52 10.79
N PRO A 489 -26.33 -30.52 10.26
CA PRO A 489 -27.18 -31.70 10.34
C PRO A 489 -26.47 -32.85 9.57
N LYS A 490 -26.31 -33.98 10.25
CA LYS A 490 -25.88 -35.22 9.60
C LYS A 490 -26.92 -35.55 8.54
N THR A 491 -26.64 -35.24 7.27
CA THR A 491 -27.39 -35.79 6.16
C THR A 491 -27.12 -37.28 6.12
N GLY A 492 -28.11 -38.07 6.61
CA GLY A 492 -28.16 -39.49 6.44
C GLY A 492 -28.62 -39.87 5.04
#